data_45d10ff481919eb35e36229f8b0b082d
#
_entry.id   45d10ff481919eb35e36229f8b0b082d
#
_cell.length_a   1.000
_cell.length_b   1.000
_cell.length_c   1.000
_cell.angle_alpha   90.00
_cell.angle_beta   90.00
_cell.angle_gamma   90.00
#
_symmetry.space_group_name_H-M   'P 1'
#
loop_
_entity.id
_entity.type
_entity.pdbx_description
1 polymer ?
#
loop_
_entity_poly.entity_id
_entity_poly.type
_entity_poly.pdbx_seq_one_letter_code
_entity_poly.pdbx_strand_id
1 'polypeptide(L)'
;MKNLLLILFVLVAALPIHADNGRYVIKGKMSCDSLRFEKKRVSQLFLVGNVDGAEVTIDTANVVDGCFTFEGDVPALLDVYSITGFDNGVIQVFLEEGEITISPFDARFPVAARIGGTPCNDVFQSYVDVNNLSIQESKERMRNALPKEVQEDNEVSGKIRNSVFHSNNLYTKVALVDFVSKNLDSPVVLYVIKYALFPMYTPRAIEDQFLSAVPQSLRSHHMYKELSNAVKAAELKEGKLAPDISGFTLDGKELTLSSLQGKYVLIDFWASWCAPCRREFPFIKEALAYSEKSDNFVVLSYSLDSKEPDWKNCIEKNELVHKNWLHISTLKGWNSNAAKLFGVEGVPYTALIGPDGKVIAFELRGEAMVKRIKRIIDGAAK
;
A
#
# COMPACT_ATOMS: atom_id res chain seq x y z
N MET A 1 10.66 -32.00 34.64
CA MET A 1 11.30 -31.32 33.53
C MET A 1 10.51 -30.04 33.31
N LYS A 2 11.10 -28.90 33.68
CA LYS A 2 10.44 -27.59 33.67
C LYS A 2 10.62 -26.98 32.28
N ASN A 3 9.54 -26.76 31.55
CA ASN A 3 9.57 -26.00 30.29
C ASN A 3 9.73 -24.52 30.63
N LEU A 4 10.89 -23.96 30.27
CA LEU A 4 11.23 -22.56 30.37
C LEU A 4 10.64 -21.88 29.13
N LEU A 5 9.57 -21.14 29.34
CA LEU A 5 9.00 -20.25 28.28
C LEU A 5 9.91 -19.03 28.14
N LEU A 6 10.65 -18.97 27.06
CA LEU A 6 11.48 -17.82 26.73
C LEU A 6 10.55 -16.71 26.21
N ILE A 7 10.25 -15.73 27.04
CA ILE A 7 9.57 -14.48 26.63
C ILE A 7 10.64 -13.63 25.95
N LEU A 8 10.54 -13.54 24.63
CA LEU A 8 11.39 -12.65 23.83
C LEU A 8 10.92 -11.22 24.05
N PHE A 9 11.62 -10.47 24.91
CA PHE A 9 11.49 -9.02 24.96
C PHE A 9 12.09 -8.45 23.66
N VAL A 10 11.23 -8.07 22.72
CA VAL A 10 11.66 -7.25 21.59
C VAL A 10 11.95 -5.85 22.13
N LEU A 11 13.22 -5.49 22.19
CA LEU A 11 13.67 -4.16 22.50
C LEU A 11 13.12 -3.22 21.41
N VAL A 12 12.11 -2.44 21.75
CA VAL A 12 11.66 -1.33 20.92
C VAL A 12 12.80 -0.32 20.86
N ALA A 13 13.51 -0.30 19.76
CA ALA A 13 14.49 0.75 19.47
C ALA A 13 13.74 2.08 19.46
N ALA A 14 14.03 2.94 20.41
CA ALA A 14 13.49 4.28 20.49
C ALA A 14 13.86 5.05 19.21
N LEU A 15 12.89 5.29 18.37
CA LEU A 15 13.00 6.26 17.28
C LEU A 15 13.22 7.65 17.89
N PRO A 16 14.04 8.51 17.30
CA PRO A 16 14.26 9.85 17.84
C PRO A 16 12.96 10.66 17.74
N ILE A 17 12.32 10.85 18.89
CA ILE A 17 11.18 11.73 19.07
C ILE A 17 11.72 13.16 19.16
N HIS A 18 11.44 14.01 18.16
CA HIS A 18 11.47 15.45 18.32
C HIS A 18 10.45 16.11 17.39
N ALA A 19 9.20 16.06 17.80
CA ALA A 19 8.21 17.11 17.66
C ALA A 19 7.27 16.93 18.86
N ASP A 20 6.95 18.00 19.54
CA ASP A 20 5.91 18.03 20.58
C ASP A 20 4.54 17.95 19.86
N ASN A 21 4.20 16.73 19.42
CA ASN A 21 3.01 16.48 18.61
C ASN A 21 1.74 16.33 19.45
N GLY A 22 1.81 16.62 20.76
CA GLY A 22 0.69 16.44 21.69
C GLY A 22 0.44 14.98 22.08
N ARG A 23 -0.60 14.76 22.88
CA ARG A 23 -1.00 13.42 23.34
C ARG A 23 -2.41 13.09 22.88
N TYR A 24 -2.64 11.83 22.54
CA TYR A 24 -3.98 11.29 22.32
C TYR A 24 -4.45 10.48 23.53
N VAL A 25 -5.76 10.45 23.73
CA VAL A 25 -6.45 9.54 24.65
C VAL A 25 -7.65 8.96 23.91
N ILE A 26 -7.72 7.64 23.76
CA ILE A 26 -8.87 6.96 23.18
C ILE A 26 -9.68 6.34 24.31
N LYS A 27 -10.96 6.69 24.40
CA LYS A 27 -11.90 6.09 25.37
C LYS A 27 -13.05 5.39 24.66
N GLY A 28 -13.31 4.18 25.03
CA GLY A 28 -14.41 3.40 24.48
C GLY A 28 -15.12 2.53 25.50
N LYS A 29 -16.37 2.17 25.16
CA LYS A 29 -17.20 1.30 26.00
C LYS A 29 -17.94 0.28 25.13
N MET A 30 -17.80 -1.00 25.49
CA MET A 30 -18.58 -2.09 24.93
C MET A 30 -19.83 -2.34 25.78
N SER A 31 -20.94 -2.72 25.15
CA SER A 31 -22.16 -3.12 25.88
C SER A 31 -21.92 -4.40 26.66
N CYS A 32 -22.44 -4.48 27.89
CA CYS A 32 -22.20 -5.61 28.81
C CYS A 32 -22.67 -6.95 28.25
N ASP A 33 -23.73 -6.98 27.46
CA ASP A 33 -24.28 -8.21 26.87
C ASP A 33 -23.39 -8.80 25.76
N SER A 34 -22.54 -7.98 25.14
CA SER A 34 -21.63 -8.40 24.07
C SER A 34 -20.28 -8.93 24.56
N LEU A 35 -19.98 -8.82 25.86
CA LEU A 35 -18.72 -9.29 26.44
C LEU A 35 -18.62 -10.85 26.48
N ARG A 36 -19.71 -11.56 26.18
CA ARG A 36 -19.78 -13.02 26.16
C ARG A 36 -20.19 -13.52 24.78
N PHE A 37 -19.23 -13.65 23.88
CA PHE A 37 -19.46 -14.35 22.61
C PHE A 37 -18.73 -15.71 22.64
N GLU A 38 -19.43 -16.80 22.33
CA GLU A 38 -18.90 -18.17 22.23
C GLU A 38 -17.95 -18.61 23.38
N LYS A 39 -18.26 -18.23 24.63
CA LYS A 39 -17.48 -18.56 25.85
C LYS A 39 -16.15 -17.79 26.01
N LYS A 40 -15.79 -16.86 25.12
CA LYS A 40 -14.59 -16.05 25.26
C LYS A 40 -14.97 -14.59 25.54
N ARG A 41 -14.48 -14.06 26.67
CA ARG A 41 -14.66 -12.64 27.02
C ARG A 41 -13.54 -11.81 26.38
N VAL A 42 -13.89 -10.71 25.71
CA VAL A 42 -12.90 -9.72 25.27
C VAL A 42 -12.30 -9.08 26.52
N SER A 43 -11.07 -9.42 26.83
CA SER A 43 -10.35 -8.91 28.02
C SER A 43 -9.24 -7.95 27.68
N GLN A 44 -8.81 -7.89 26.41
CA GLN A 44 -7.71 -7.09 25.93
C GLN A 44 -7.96 -6.65 24.50
N LEU A 45 -7.60 -5.41 24.18
CA LEU A 45 -7.62 -4.82 22.84
C LEU A 45 -6.22 -4.31 22.49
N PHE A 46 -5.94 -4.24 21.20
CA PHE A 46 -4.65 -3.83 20.66
C PHE A 46 -4.84 -2.66 19.72
N LEU A 47 -4.03 -1.62 19.89
CA LEU A 47 -3.92 -0.52 18.93
C LEU A 47 -2.80 -0.86 17.93
N VAL A 48 -3.17 -1.04 16.68
CA VAL A 48 -2.28 -1.51 15.61
C VAL A 48 -2.12 -0.44 14.55
N GLY A 49 -0.89 -0.16 14.18
CA GLY A 49 -0.55 0.74 13.07
C GLY A 49 0.25 0.00 12.00
N ASN A 50 0.47 0.67 10.87
CA ASN A 50 1.35 0.20 9.81
C ASN A 50 2.65 0.99 9.84
N VAL A 51 3.77 0.31 10.09
CA VAL A 51 5.11 0.89 10.07
C VAL A 51 5.90 0.19 8.95
N ASP A 52 6.27 0.95 7.93
CA ASP A 52 7.02 0.46 6.76
C ASP A 52 6.39 -0.79 6.08
N GLY A 53 5.04 -0.88 6.11
CA GLY A 53 4.28 -1.98 5.51
C GLY A 53 4.07 -3.20 6.39
N ALA A 54 4.55 -3.18 7.62
CA ALA A 54 4.28 -4.21 8.62
C ALA A 54 3.25 -3.71 9.64
N GLU A 55 2.30 -4.56 10.00
CA GLU A 55 1.41 -4.31 11.13
C GLU A 55 2.20 -4.41 12.45
N VAL A 56 2.15 -3.34 13.25
CA VAL A 56 2.83 -3.24 14.54
C VAL A 56 1.83 -2.86 15.60
N THR A 57 1.79 -3.62 16.69
CA THR A 57 1.03 -3.24 17.90
C THR A 57 1.75 -2.09 18.58
N ILE A 58 1.06 -0.95 18.69
CA ILE A 58 1.58 0.29 19.28
C ILE A 58 1.27 0.34 20.76
N ASP A 59 0.05 -0.09 21.14
CA ASP A 59 -0.41 -0.08 22.52
C ASP A 59 -1.41 -1.21 22.78
N THR A 60 -1.63 -1.50 24.05
CA THR A 60 -2.53 -2.58 24.50
C THR A 60 -3.37 -2.11 25.67
N ALA A 61 -4.69 -2.22 25.56
CA ALA A 61 -5.63 -1.84 26.60
C ALA A 61 -6.33 -3.06 27.21
N ASN A 62 -6.42 -3.10 28.54
CA ASN A 62 -7.27 -4.05 29.23
C ASN A 62 -8.72 -3.56 29.24
N VAL A 63 -9.66 -4.49 29.10
CA VAL A 63 -11.08 -4.21 29.17
C VAL A 63 -11.60 -4.48 30.57
N VAL A 64 -12.06 -3.44 31.26
CA VAL A 64 -12.65 -3.51 32.60
C VAL A 64 -14.08 -2.98 32.54
N ASP A 65 -15.03 -3.82 32.91
CA ASP A 65 -16.47 -3.50 32.86
C ASP A 65 -16.94 -2.95 31.50
N GLY A 66 -16.38 -3.50 30.43
CA GLY A 66 -16.63 -3.08 29.06
C GLY A 66 -15.90 -1.80 28.63
N CYS A 67 -15.24 -1.10 29.54
CA CYS A 67 -14.48 0.11 29.24
C CYS A 67 -13.02 -0.22 28.91
N PHE A 68 -12.45 0.58 28.01
CA PHE A 68 -11.03 0.52 27.65
C PHE A 68 -10.50 1.93 27.34
N THR A 69 -9.19 2.11 27.55
CA THR A 69 -8.48 3.35 27.25
C THR A 69 -7.13 3.04 26.66
N PHE A 70 -6.77 3.74 25.58
CA PHE A 70 -5.41 3.84 25.08
C PHE A 70 -4.94 5.28 25.25
N GLU A 71 -3.66 5.50 25.52
CA GLU A 71 -3.08 6.83 25.60
C GLU A 71 -1.62 6.83 25.17
N GLY A 72 -1.19 7.88 24.49
CA GLY A 72 0.17 7.96 24.01
C GLY A 72 0.49 9.28 23.35
N ASP A 73 1.70 9.37 22.84
CA ASP A 73 2.15 10.52 22.05
C ASP A 73 1.63 10.38 20.62
N VAL A 74 1.18 11.50 20.03
CA VAL A 74 0.68 11.52 18.66
C VAL A 74 1.84 11.17 17.71
N PRO A 75 1.67 10.17 16.84
CA PRO A 75 2.70 9.81 15.88
C PRO A 75 3.05 10.98 14.95
N ALA A 76 4.30 11.04 14.48
CA ALA A 76 4.76 12.08 13.55
C ALA A 76 3.99 12.09 12.22
N LEU A 77 3.40 10.95 11.84
CA LEU A 77 2.55 10.82 10.66
C LEU A 77 1.11 10.57 11.12
N LEU A 78 0.24 11.50 10.77
CA LEU A 78 -1.20 11.32 10.96
C LEU A 78 -1.70 10.25 10.00
N ASP A 79 -2.12 9.11 10.53
CA ASP A 79 -2.57 7.94 9.74
C ASP A 79 -3.75 7.25 10.44
N VAL A 80 -4.33 6.27 9.75
CA VAL A 80 -5.37 5.41 10.29
C VAL A 80 -4.75 4.26 11.07
N TYR A 81 -5.22 4.08 12.28
CA TYR A 81 -4.88 2.99 13.19
C TYR A 81 -6.09 2.10 13.41
N SER A 82 -5.86 0.84 13.73
CA SER A 82 -6.92 -0.14 13.95
C SER A 82 -6.92 -0.61 15.40
N ILE A 83 -8.05 -0.54 16.06
CA ILE A 83 -8.27 -1.22 17.32
C ILE A 83 -8.76 -2.62 16.99
N THR A 84 -8.01 -3.63 17.43
CA THR A 84 -8.21 -5.05 17.16
C THR A 84 -8.40 -5.83 18.47
N GLY A 85 -8.66 -7.14 18.37
CA GLY A 85 -8.95 -8.01 19.52
C GLY A 85 -10.40 -8.43 19.58
N PHE A 86 -11.21 -8.06 18.58
CA PHE A 86 -12.57 -8.53 18.36
C PHE A 86 -12.56 -9.81 17.52
N ASP A 87 -13.60 -10.63 17.62
CA ASP A 87 -13.75 -11.85 16.81
C ASP A 87 -14.06 -11.51 15.34
N ASN A 88 -14.66 -10.35 15.08
CA ASN A 88 -15.04 -9.93 13.73
C ASN A 88 -14.91 -8.41 13.55
N GLY A 89 -14.00 -7.99 12.69
CA GLY A 89 -13.78 -6.58 12.34
C GLY A 89 -12.87 -5.82 13.28
N VAL A 90 -12.71 -4.55 12.99
CA VAL A 90 -11.83 -3.60 13.71
C VAL A 90 -12.52 -2.25 13.83
N ILE A 91 -12.06 -1.39 14.74
CA ILE A 91 -12.43 0.02 14.79
C ILE A 91 -11.23 0.82 14.27
N GLN A 92 -11.48 1.65 13.27
CA GLN A 92 -10.46 2.54 12.70
C GLN A 92 -10.52 3.92 13.34
N VAL A 93 -9.36 4.48 13.68
CA VAL A 93 -9.21 5.81 14.30
C VAL A 93 -8.02 6.55 13.71
N PHE A 94 -8.07 7.87 13.69
CA PHE A 94 -6.91 8.73 13.44
C PHE A 94 -6.29 9.12 14.79
N LEU A 95 -4.97 8.93 14.96
CA LEU A 95 -4.28 9.35 16.17
C LEU A 95 -3.85 10.81 16.03
N GLU A 96 -4.62 11.71 16.64
CA GLU A 96 -4.34 13.14 16.72
C GLU A 96 -4.50 13.63 18.16
N GLU A 97 -4.00 14.81 18.46
CA GLU A 97 -4.03 15.38 19.80
C GLU A 97 -5.47 15.55 20.30
N GLY A 98 -5.73 15.12 21.54
CA GLY A 98 -7.02 15.26 22.20
C GLY A 98 -7.64 13.95 22.64
N GLU A 99 -8.92 14.03 23.02
CA GLU A 99 -9.71 12.88 23.47
C GLU A 99 -10.55 12.33 22.31
N ILE A 100 -10.19 11.15 21.84
CA ILE A 100 -10.93 10.39 20.83
C ILE A 100 -11.95 9.52 21.57
N THR A 101 -13.21 9.69 21.24
CA THR A 101 -14.32 9.00 21.89
C THR A 101 -14.87 7.91 20.97
N ILE A 102 -15.11 6.73 21.53
CA ILE A 102 -15.81 5.64 20.87
C ILE A 102 -17.12 5.41 21.61
N SER A 103 -18.25 5.67 20.93
CA SER A 103 -19.57 5.48 21.52
C SER A 103 -19.80 4.04 21.97
N PRO A 104 -20.69 3.80 22.92
CA PRO A 104 -21.03 2.43 23.32
C PRO A 104 -21.46 1.58 22.13
N PHE A 105 -20.87 0.39 21.98
CA PHE A 105 -21.10 -0.49 20.85
C PHE A 105 -21.15 -1.98 21.30
N ASP A 106 -21.67 -2.83 20.42
CA ASP A 106 -21.67 -4.27 20.59
C ASP A 106 -20.34 -4.85 20.06
N ALA A 107 -19.57 -5.54 20.90
CA ALA A 107 -18.28 -6.12 20.54
C ALA A 107 -18.34 -7.15 19.40
N ARG A 108 -19.53 -7.67 19.06
CA ARG A 108 -19.76 -8.55 17.90
C ARG A 108 -19.75 -7.77 16.57
N PHE A 109 -19.98 -6.46 16.65
CA PHE A 109 -20.09 -5.55 15.49
C PHE A 109 -19.26 -4.29 15.70
N PRO A 110 -17.93 -4.40 15.90
CA PRO A 110 -17.05 -3.24 16.19
C PRO A 110 -17.11 -2.19 15.09
N VAL A 111 -17.34 -2.59 13.84
CA VAL A 111 -17.50 -1.69 12.70
C VAL A 111 -18.70 -0.74 12.80
N ALA A 112 -19.65 -1.01 13.70
CA ALA A 112 -20.78 -0.13 13.97
C ALA A 112 -20.50 0.90 15.07
N ALA A 113 -19.35 0.83 15.73
CA ALA A 113 -18.93 1.82 16.70
C ALA A 113 -18.77 3.19 16.04
N ARG A 114 -19.27 4.23 16.70
CA ARG A 114 -19.09 5.61 16.24
C ARG A 114 -17.90 6.24 16.93
N ILE A 115 -17.12 6.94 16.17
CA ILE A 115 -15.91 7.63 16.64
C ILE A 115 -16.09 9.15 16.54
N GLY A 116 -15.35 9.90 17.34
CA GLY A 116 -15.37 11.37 17.30
C GLY A 116 -14.54 11.98 18.41
N GLY A 117 -14.76 13.28 18.64
CA GLY A 117 -14.11 14.06 19.71
C GLY A 117 -12.83 14.78 19.27
N THR A 118 -12.37 14.51 18.05
CA THR A 118 -11.24 15.23 17.44
C THR A 118 -11.51 15.48 15.95
N PRO A 119 -10.92 16.52 15.34
CA PRO A 119 -11.28 16.97 13.99
C PRO A 119 -11.21 15.87 12.91
N CYS A 120 -10.13 15.09 12.85
CA CYS A 120 -10.05 14.03 11.85
C CYS A 120 -11.01 12.88 12.12
N ASN A 121 -11.23 12.52 13.39
CA ASN A 121 -12.15 11.45 13.73
C ASN A 121 -13.62 11.86 13.47
N ASP A 122 -13.97 13.12 13.67
CA ASP A 122 -15.30 13.65 13.33
C ASP A 122 -15.53 13.64 11.80
N VAL A 123 -14.53 14.06 11.02
CA VAL A 123 -14.58 13.98 9.55
C VAL A 123 -14.60 12.52 9.08
N PHE A 124 -13.84 11.64 9.71
CA PHE A 124 -13.84 10.22 9.35
C PHE A 124 -15.17 9.55 9.66
N GLN A 125 -15.80 9.88 10.80
CA GLN A 125 -17.16 9.41 11.11
C GLN A 125 -18.18 9.91 10.08
N SER A 126 -18.08 11.17 9.65
CA SER A 126 -18.92 11.70 8.56
C SER A 126 -18.74 10.94 7.26
N TYR A 127 -17.50 10.56 6.91
CA TYR A 127 -17.24 9.70 5.76
C TYR A 127 -17.92 8.34 5.90
N VAL A 128 -17.79 7.68 7.06
CA VAL A 128 -18.43 6.38 7.33
C VAL A 128 -19.96 6.49 7.18
N ASP A 129 -20.57 7.55 7.71
CA ASP A 129 -22.01 7.79 7.61
C ASP A 129 -22.45 8.00 6.15
N VAL A 130 -21.75 8.86 5.39
CA VAL A 130 -22.04 9.11 3.97
C VAL A 130 -21.88 7.82 3.14
N ASN A 131 -20.82 7.08 3.37
CA ASN A 131 -20.57 5.83 2.65
C ASN A 131 -21.66 4.80 2.93
N ASN A 132 -22.02 4.58 4.19
CA ASN A 132 -23.04 3.61 4.59
C ASN A 132 -24.43 4.00 4.06
N LEU A 133 -24.80 5.28 4.18
CA LEU A 133 -26.08 5.80 3.66
C LEU A 133 -26.16 5.64 2.14
N SER A 134 -25.12 6.02 1.42
CA SER A 134 -25.08 5.92 -0.05
C SER A 134 -25.17 4.48 -0.54
N ILE A 135 -24.55 3.53 0.19
CA ILE A 135 -24.64 2.10 -0.08
C ILE A 135 -26.07 1.60 0.14
N GLN A 136 -26.70 2.00 1.25
CA GLN A 136 -28.06 1.60 1.56
C GLN A 136 -29.07 2.15 0.53
N GLU A 137 -29.01 3.43 0.22
CA GLU A 137 -29.85 4.07 -0.80
C GLU A 137 -29.66 3.42 -2.18
N SER A 138 -28.43 3.11 -2.55
CA SER A 138 -28.13 2.42 -3.80
C SER A 138 -28.80 1.05 -3.86
N LYS A 139 -28.72 0.26 -2.79
CA LYS A 139 -29.39 -1.06 -2.69
C LYS A 139 -30.91 -0.94 -2.79
N GLU A 140 -31.51 0.04 -2.13
CA GLU A 140 -32.95 0.28 -2.20
C GLU A 140 -33.43 0.67 -3.60
N ARG A 141 -32.72 1.62 -4.24
CA ARG A 141 -33.05 2.04 -5.63
C ARG A 141 -32.95 0.89 -6.60
N MET A 142 -31.90 0.06 -6.48
CA MET A 142 -31.76 -1.12 -7.32
C MET A 142 -32.88 -2.13 -7.10
N ARG A 143 -33.27 -2.39 -5.84
CA ARG A 143 -34.40 -3.26 -5.53
C ARG A 143 -35.69 -2.73 -6.16
N ASN A 144 -35.96 -1.45 -6.01
CA ASN A 144 -37.19 -0.81 -6.50
C ASN A 144 -37.23 -0.71 -8.04
N ALA A 145 -36.07 -0.77 -8.72
CA ALA A 145 -35.97 -0.80 -10.19
C ALA A 145 -36.26 -2.18 -10.80
N LEU A 146 -36.22 -3.25 -10.01
CA LEU A 146 -36.52 -4.60 -10.49
C LEU A 146 -38.04 -4.82 -10.65
N PRO A 147 -38.50 -5.61 -11.63
CA PRO A 147 -39.88 -6.07 -11.71
C PRO A 147 -40.32 -6.76 -10.42
N LYS A 148 -41.61 -6.63 -10.05
CA LYS A 148 -42.11 -7.18 -8.79
C LYS A 148 -41.87 -8.67 -8.62
N GLU A 149 -42.05 -9.42 -9.70
CA GLU A 149 -41.84 -10.88 -9.75
C GLU A 149 -40.37 -11.25 -9.43
N VAL A 150 -39.43 -10.41 -9.84
CA VAL A 150 -37.98 -10.60 -9.55
C VAL A 150 -37.66 -10.15 -8.12
N GLN A 151 -38.35 -9.11 -7.59
CA GLN A 151 -38.17 -8.65 -6.21
C GLN A 151 -38.57 -9.72 -5.18
N GLU A 152 -39.63 -10.49 -5.50
CA GLU A 152 -40.17 -11.56 -4.65
C GLU A 152 -39.25 -12.81 -4.62
N ASP A 153 -38.44 -13.03 -5.67
CA ASP A 153 -37.42 -14.06 -5.70
C ASP A 153 -36.12 -13.55 -5.05
N ASN A 154 -35.94 -13.88 -3.78
CA ASN A 154 -34.79 -13.41 -3.00
C ASN A 154 -33.43 -13.89 -3.54
N GLU A 155 -33.35 -15.05 -4.19
CA GLU A 155 -32.11 -15.58 -4.74
C GLU A 155 -31.73 -14.83 -6.03
N VAL A 156 -32.64 -14.70 -6.97
CA VAL A 156 -32.43 -14.04 -8.26
C VAL A 156 -32.19 -12.55 -8.04
N SER A 157 -33.07 -11.89 -7.27
CA SER A 157 -32.91 -10.47 -6.97
C SER A 157 -31.63 -10.17 -6.20
N GLY A 158 -31.19 -11.08 -5.31
CA GLY A 158 -29.94 -10.98 -4.58
C GLY A 158 -28.72 -11.06 -5.52
N LYS A 159 -28.71 -12.02 -6.43
CA LYS A 159 -27.64 -12.16 -7.44
C LYS A 159 -27.53 -10.93 -8.34
N ILE A 160 -28.66 -10.42 -8.85
CA ILE A 160 -28.69 -9.23 -9.70
C ILE A 160 -28.19 -8.01 -8.91
N ARG A 161 -28.72 -7.75 -7.72
CA ARG A 161 -28.27 -6.63 -6.87
C ARG A 161 -26.78 -6.67 -6.61
N ASN A 162 -26.24 -7.83 -6.23
CA ASN A 162 -24.81 -7.96 -5.92
C ASN A 162 -23.95 -7.74 -7.17
N SER A 163 -24.33 -8.30 -8.32
CA SER A 163 -23.58 -8.14 -9.57
C SER A 163 -23.52 -6.68 -10.03
N VAL A 164 -24.66 -6.01 -10.07
CA VAL A 164 -24.74 -4.60 -10.50
C VAL A 164 -24.15 -3.65 -9.45
N PHE A 165 -24.36 -3.93 -8.16
CA PHE A 165 -23.79 -3.14 -7.08
C PHE A 165 -22.27 -3.12 -7.10
N HIS A 166 -21.64 -4.28 -7.32
CA HIS A 166 -20.16 -4.37 -7.37
C HIS A 166 -19.58 -3.74 -8.63
N SER A 167 -20.29 -3.80 -9.74
CA SER A 167 -19.76 -3.35 -11.04
C SER A 167 -19.91 -1.83 -11.28
N ASN A 168 -20.90 -1.15 -10.70
CA ASN A 168 -21.14 0.25 -11.06
C ASN A 168 -21.96 1.03 -10.01
N ASN A 169 -21.46 1.21 -8.81
CA ASN A 169 -22.16 1.97 -7.78
C ASN A 169 -21.97 3.51 -7.97
N LEU A 170 -22.65 4.05 -8.97
CA LEU A 170 -22.60 5.49 -9.28
C LEU A 170 -23.02 6.37 -8.09
N TYR A 171 -23.98 5.92 -7.32
CA TYR A 171 -24.48 6.67 -6.15
C TYR A 171 -23.42 6.90 -5.11
N THR A 172 -22.74 5.83 -4.70
CA THR A 172 -21.63 5.92 -3.73
C THR A 172 -20.49 6.76 -4.28
N LYS A 173 -20.17 6.61 -5.58
CA LYS A 173 -19.13 7.42 -6.23
C LYS A 173 -19.43 8.91 -6.12
N VAL A 174 -20.65 9.33 -6.46
CA VAL A 174 -21.06 10.74 -6.41
C VAL A 174 -21.03 11.27 -4.98
N ALA A 175 -21.55 10.51 -4.02
CA ALA A 175 -21.56 10.90 -2.60
C ALA A 175 -20.14 11.06 -2.04
N LEU A 176 -19.21 10.16 -2.40
CA LEU A 176 -17.81 10.24 -1.96
C LEU A 176 -17.04 11.38 -2.63
N VAL A 177 -17.33 11.67 -3.90
CA VAL A 177 -16.75 12.84 -4.58
C VAL A 177 -17.20 14.13 -3.91
N ASP A 178 -18.51 14.26 -3.61
CA ASP A 178 -19.06 15.40 -2.89
C ASP A 178 -18.45 15.53 -1.48
N PHE A 179 -18.33 14.42 -0.76
CA PHE A 179 -17.66 14.39 0.54
C PHE A 179 -16.22 14.90 0.47
N VAL A 180 -15.40 14.38 -0.47
CA VAL A 180 -14.01 14.81 -0.64
C VAL A 180 -13.93 16.30 -0.97
N SER A 181 -14.80 16.79 -1.86
CA SER A 181 -14.80 18.21 -2.26
C SER A 181 -15.10 19.18 -1.11
N LYS A 182 -15.88 18.73 -0.13
CA LYS A 182 -16.26 19.52 1.05
C LYS A 182 -15.24 19.46 2.21
N ASN A 183 -14.30 18.51 2.18
CA ASN A 183 -13.39 18.25 3.27
C ASN A 183 -11.90 18.28 2.86
N LEU A 184 -11.57 19.00 1.78
CA LEU A 184 -10.22 18.99 1.19
C LEU A 184 -9.09 19.36 2.18
N ASP A 185 -9.39 20.14 3.22
CA ASP A 185 -8.41 20.54 4.23
C ASP A 185 -8.09 19.43 5.25
N SER A 186 -8.90 18.38 5.30
CA SER A 186 -8.68 17.25 6.20
C SER A 186 -7.83 16.15 5.56
N PRO A 187 -6.82 15.62 6.25
CA PRO A 187 -6.04 14.47 5.77
C PRO A 187 -6.89 13.20 5.56
N VAL A 188 -8.07 13.13 6.15
CA VAL A 188 -9.04 12.04 5.94
C VAL A 188 -9.40 11.89 4.46
N VAL A 189 -9.39 12.96 3.67
CA VAL A 189 -9.68 12.86 2.23
C VAL A 189 -8.67 11.99 1.49
N LEU A 190 -7.41 11.97 1.92
CA LEU A 190 -6.38 11.12 1.33
C LEU A 190 -6.69 9.63 1.55
N TYR A 191 -7.21 9.30 2.74
CA TYR A 191 -7.71 7.97 3.03
C TYR A 191 -8.90 7.60 2.14
N VAL A 192 -9.89 8.49 2.02
CA VAL A 192 -11.08 8.26 1.19
C VAL A 192 -10.71 8.12 -0.29
N ILE A 193 -9.81 8.96 -0.81
CA ILE A 193 -9.30 8.84 -2.18
C ILE A 193 -8.60 7.49 -2.37
N LYS A 194 -7.70 7.12 -1.47
CA LYS A 194 -6.89 5.90 -1.59
C LYS A 194 -7.71 4.61 -1.49
N TYR A 195 -8.60 4.51 -0.51
CA TYR A 195 -9.25 3.25 -0.18
C TYR A 195 -10.69 3.14 -0.69
N ALA A 196 -11.36 4.25 -0.95
CA ALA A 196 -12.74 4.24 -1.41
C ALA A 196 -12.90 4.70 -2.87
N LEU A 197 -12.19 5.73 -3.31
CA LEU A 197 -12.31 6.27 -4.68
C LEU A 197 -11.31 5.67 -5.66
N PHE A 198 -10.05 5.49 -5.27
CA PHE A 198 -9.01 4.93 -6.15
C PHE A 198 -9.41 3.58 -6.77
N PRO A 199 -10.00 2.61 -6.04
CA PRO A 199 -10.47 1.37 -6.64
C PRO A 199 -11.63 1.54 -7.65
N MET A 200 -12.31 2.69 -7.62
CA MET A 200 -13.48 2.97 -8.47
C MET A 200 -13.15 3.77 -9.74
N TYR A 201 -11.99 4.42 -9.77
CA TYR A 201 -11.56 5.29 -10.86
C TYR A 201 -10.19 4.86 -11.41
N THR A 202 -9.92 5.24 -12.65
CA THR A 202 -8.56 5.10 -13.17
C THR A 202 -7.62 6.05 -12.44
N PRO A 203 -6.33 5.71 -12.30
CA PRO A 203 -5.35 6.59 -11.65
C PRO A 203 -5.35 8.00 -12.25
N ARG A 204 -5.49 8.15 -13.58
CA ARG A 204 -5.55 9.46 -14.23
C ARG A 204 -6.75 10.30 -13.79
N ALA A 205 -7.94 9.68 -13.68
CA ALA A 205 -9.13 10.38 -13.21
C ALA A 205 -8.98 10.84 -11.75
N ILE A 206 -8.26 10.09 -10.92
CA ILE A 206 -7.92 10.48 -9.55
C ILE A 206 -7.05 11.75 -9.55
N GLU A 207 -6.02 11.81 -10.40
CA GLU A 207 -5.17 13.01 -10.50
C GLU A 207 -5.98 14.22 -10.95
N ASP A 208 -6.67 14.11 -12.08
CA ASP A 208 -7.37 15.23 -12.69
C ASP A 208 -8.50 15.77 -11.79
N GLN A 209 -9.19 14.90 -11.05
CA GLN A 209 -10.38 15.28 -10.28
C GLN A 209 -10.08 15.57 -8.80
N PHE A 210 -9.10 14.92 -8.21
CA PHE A 210 -8.89 14.97 -6.75
C PHE A 210 -7.49 15.43 -6.36
N LEU A 211 -6.42 14.80 -6.86
CA LEU A 211 -5.07 15.08 -6.37
C LEU A 211 -4.62 16.51 -6.68
N SER A 212 -5.05 17.08 -7.82
CA SER A 212 -4.76 18.48 -8.17
C SER A 212 -5.45 19.47 -7.22
N ALA A 213 -6.62 19.11 -6.67
CA ALA A 213 -7.37 19.94 -5.74
C ALA A 213 -6.87 19.84 -4.29
N VAL A 214 -6.08 18.81 -3.95
CA VAL A 214 -5.52 18.63 -2.60
C VAL A 214 -4.61 19.80 -2.25
N PRO A 215 -4.82 20.48 -1.09
CA PRO A 215 -4.01 21.61 -0.64
C PRO A 215 -2.53 21.26 -0.52
N GLN A 216 -1.68 22.28 -0.72
CA GLN A 216 -0.22 22.12 -0.64
C GLN A 216 0.24 21.56 0.72
N SER A 217 -0.45 21.89 1.81
CA SER A 217 -0.19 21.42 3.18
C SER A 217 -0.26 19.88 3.30
N LEU A 218 -1.13 19.22 2.53
CA LEU A 218 -1.31 17.77 2.55
C LEU A 218 -0.43 17.03 1.53
N ARG A 219 0.25 17.73 0.60
CA ARG A 219 1.05 17.06 -0.44
C ARG A 219 2.35 16.43 0.07
N SER A 220 2.80 16.80 1.26
CA SER A 220 3.91 16.13 1.95
C SER A 220 3.50 14.80 2.59
N HIS A 221 2.19 14.57 2.79
CA HIS A 221 1.65 13.37 3.41
C HIS A 221 2.00 12.10 2.60
N HIS A 222 2.31 11.01 3.28
CA HIS A 222 2.72 9.76 2.62
C HIS A 222 1.63 9.21 1.68
N MET A 223 0.35 9.24 2.07
CA MET A 223 -0.76 8.79 1.22
C MET A 223 -0.88 9.60 -0.06
N TYR A 224 -0.66 10.95 -0.01
CA TYR A 224 -0.64 11.76 -1.22
C TYR A 224 0.50 11.35 -2.16
N LYS A 225 1.70 11.14 -1.61
CA LYS A 225 2.86 10.67 -2.39
C LYS A 225 2.60 9.31 -3.03
N GLU A 226 1.97 8.39 -2.31
CA GLU A 226 1.61 7.07 -2.83
C GLU A 226 0.60 7.17 -3.99
N LEU A 227 -0.47 7.94 -3.82
CA LEU A 227 -1.46 8.19 -4.88
C LEU A 227 -0.83 8.86 -6.09
N SER A 228 -0.02 9.90 -5.89
CA SER A 228 0.70 10.59 -6.95
C SER A 228 1.68 9.66 -7.69
N ASN A 229 2.36 8.78 -6.98
CA ASN A 229 3.24 7.78 -7.60
C ASN A 229 2.45 6.76 -8.43
N ALA A 230 1.29 6.32 -7.95
CA ALA A 230 0.44 5.41 -8.70
C ALA A 230 -0.09 6.02 -10.00
N VAL A 231 -0.46 7.31 -9.97
CA VAL A 231 -0.86 8.06 -11.17
C VAL A 231 0.29 8.17 -12.16
N LYS A 232 1.50 8.53 -11.70
CA LYS A 232 2.70 8.59 -12.54
C LYS A 232 3.06 7.24 -13.14
N ALA A 233 2.94 6.16 -12.34
CA ALA A 233 3.16 4.81 -12.81
C ALA A 233 2.18 4.41 -13.93
N ALA A 234 0.91 4.77 -13.79
CA ALA A 234 -0.11 4.51 -14.82
C ALA A 234 0.13 5.29 -16.13
N GLU A 235 0.88 6.40 -16.08
CA GLU A 235 1.29 7.16 -17.25
C GLU A 235 2.58 6.64 -17.90
N LEU A 236 3.33 5.80 -17.20
CA LEU A 236 4.59 5.26 -17.68
C LEU A 236 4.35 4.29 -18.83
N LYS A 237 4.92 4.62 -19.99
CA LYS A 237 4.81 3.84 -21.22
C LYS A 237 6.06 3.98 -22.06
N GLU A 238 6.19 3.13 -23.09
CA GLU A 238 7.28 3.23 -24.05
C GLU A 238 7.39 4.64 -24.66
N GLY A 239 8.60 5.13 -24.79
CA GLY A 239 8.94 6.48 -25.26
C GLY A 239 8.87 7.58 -24.20
N LYS A 240 8.36 7.33 -23.00
CA LYS A 240 8.38 8.28 -21.87
C LYS A 240 9.66 8.16 -21.07
N LEU A 241 10.07 9.26 -20.43
CA LEU A 241 11.17 9.24 -19.47
C LEU A 241 10.83 8.29 -18.30
N ALA A 242 11.77 7.40 -17.99
CA ALA A 242 11.68 6.55 -16.81
C ALA A 242 11.79 7.41 -15.54
N PRO A 243 11.02 7.13 -14.49
CA PRO A 243 11.22 7.76 -13.20
C PRO A 243 12.60 7.38 -12.67
N ASP A 244 13.28 8.33 -12.02
CA ASP A 244 14.53 8.04 -11.35
C ASP A 244 14.28 7.22 -10.09
N ILE A 245 14.99 6.12 -9.97
CA ILE A 245 14.92 5.21 -8.82
C ILE A 245 16.29 5.08 -8.19
N SER A 246 16.33 4.90 -6.87
CA SER A 246 17.56 4.65 -6.13
C SER A 246 17.45 3.45 -5.20
N GLY A 247 18.59 2.93 -4.82
CA GLY A 247 18.72 1.87 -3.82
C GLY A 247 20.19 1.74 -3.40
N PHE A 248 20.44 0.91 -2.41
CA PHE A 248 21.78 0.67 -1.89
C PHE A 248 22.36 -0.60 -2.51
N THR A 249 23.61 -0.52 -2.95
CA THR A 249 24.38 -1.65 -3.46
C THR A 249 24.78 -2.60 -2.33
N LEU A 250 25.37 -3.75 -2.68
CA LEU A 250 25.83 -4.76 -1.70
C LEU A 250 26.90 -4.22 -0.73
N ASP A 251 27.64 -3.20 -1.13
CA ASP A 251 28.64 -2.48 -0.30
C ASP A 251 28.05 -1.22 0.38
N GLY A 252 26.72 -1.02 0.32
CA GLY A 252 26.01 0.05 1.03
C GLY A 252 26.08 1.43 0.36
N LYS A 253 26.59 1.53 -0.87
CA LYS A 253 26.59 2.79 -1.62
C LYS A 253 25.25 3.03 -2.30
N GLU A 254 24.79 4.25 -2.29
CA GLU A 254 23.61 4.63 -3.05
C GLU A 254 23.91 4.64 -4.56
N LEU A 255 23.01 4.05 -5.35
CA LEU A 255 23.05 4.06 -6.80
C LEU A 255 21.67 4.52 -7.32
N THR A 256 21.68 5.41 -8.30
CA THR A 256 20.48 5.90 -8.98
C THR A 256 20.44 5.44 -10.44
N LEU A 257 19.22 5.32 -11.00
CA LEU A 257 19.07 5.03 -12.43
C LEU A 257 19.70 6.16 -13.28
N SER A 258 19.52 7.41 -12.85
CA SER A 258 20.08 8.58 -13.55
C SER A 258 21.62 8.55 -13.63
N SER A 259 22.30 7.92 -12.69
CA SER A 259 23.76 7.75 -12.75
C SER A 259 24.24 6.82 -13.88
N LEU A 260 23.33 6.06 -14.48
CA LEU A 260 23.57 5.16 -15.61
C LEU A 260 23.16 5.76 -16.95
N GLN A 261 22.85 7.07 -17.01
CA GLN A 261 22.47 7.76 -18.23
C GLN A 261 23.57 7.62 -19.31
N GLY A 262 23.17 7.52 -20.55
CA GLY A 262 24.06 7.24 -21.68
C GLY A 262 24.22 5.75 -22.01
N LYS A 263 23.70 4.86 -21.14
CA LYS A 263 23.70 3.42 -21.35
C LYS A 263 22.30 2.88 -21.58
N TYR A 264 22.21 1.73 -22.22
CA TYR A 264 21.00 0.92 -22.17
C TYR A 264 20.96 0.21 -20.82
N VAL A 265 19.86 0.35 -20.08
CA VAL A 265 19.70 -0.24 -18.75
C VAL A 265 18.52 -1.20 -18.76
N LEU A 266 18.76 -2.47 -18.52
CA LEU A 266 17.70 -3.42 -18.20
C LEU A 266 17.45 -3.34 -16.69
N ILE A 267 16.34 -2.76 -16.27
CA ILE A 267 15.88 -2.85 -14.90
C ILE A 267 15.18 -4.19 -14.73
N ASP A 268 15.61 -4.97 -13.73
CA ASP A 268 15.03 -6.26 -13.37
C ASP A 268 14.53 -6.20 -11.92
N PHE A 269 13.20 -6.11 -11.73
CA PHE A 269 12.59 -6.21 -10.41
C PHE A 269 12.40 -7.67 -10.04
N TRP A 270 13.00 -8.08 -8.94
CA TRP A 270 13.05 -9.47 -8.50
C TRP A 270 13.08 -9.61 -6.97
N ALA A 271 13.11 -10.84 -6.46
CA ALA A 271 13.39 -11.12 -5.06
C ALA A 271 13.97 -12.52 -4.88
N SER A 272 14.68 -12.76 -3.79
CA SER A 272 15.28 -14.05 -3.46
C SER A 272 14.25 -15.19 -3.33
N TRP A 273 13.07 -14.88 -2.81
CA TRP A 273 11.94 -15.80 -2.65
C TRP A 273 11.17 -16.07 -3.95
N CYS A 274 11.42 -15.28 -5.01
CA CYS A 274 10.73 -15.39 -6.30
C CYS A 274 11.34 -16.51 -7.17
N ALA A 275 10.73 -17.68 -7.19
CA ALA A 275 11.19 -18.80 -8.03
C ALA A 275 11.12 -18.51 -9.54
N PRO A 276 10.07 -17.84 -10.07
CA PRO A 276 10.06 -17.42 -11.48
C PRO A 276 11.23 -16.48 -11.84
N CYS A 277 11.61 -15.55 -10.94
CA CYS A 277 12.71 -14.62 -11.18
C CYS A 277 14.05 -15.37 -11.36
N ARG A 278 14.29 -16.40 -10.53
CA ARG A 278 15.50 -17.20 -10.64
C ARG A 278 15.61 -17.96 -11.98
N ARG A 279 14.49 -18.22 -12.67
CA ARG A 279 14.51 -18.81 -14.02
C ARG A 279 14.94 -17.83 -15.10
N GLU A 280 14.86 -16.51 -14.83
CA GLU A 280 15.33 -15.46 -15.76
C GLU A 280 16.86 -15.24 -15.70
N PHE A 281 17.54 -15.63 -14.62
CA PHE A 281 19.00 -15.41 -14.46
C PHE A 281 19.87 -15.97 -15.60
N PRO A 282 19.63 -17.17 -16.16
CA PRO A 282 20.39 -17.65 -17.30
C PRO A 282 20.29 -16.73 -18.53
N PHE A 283 19.12 -16.18 -18.79
CA PHE A 283 18.89 -15.27 -19.92
C PHE A 283 19.54 -13.91 -19.68
N ILE A 284 19.52 -13.41 -18.44
CA ILE A 284 20.25 -12.19 -18.07
C ILE A 284 21.75 -12.40 -18.24
N LYS A 285 22.30 -13.54 -17.79
CA LYS A 285 23.72 -13.90 -18.00
C LYS A 285 24.07 -13.95 -19.50
N GLU A 286 23.22 -14.54 -20.33
CA GLU A 286 23.42 -14.58 -21.78
C GLU A 286 23.43 -13.18 -22.42
N ALA A 287 22.51 -12.31 -21.99
CA ALA A 287 22.45 -10.92 -22.45
C ALA A 287 23.72 -10.14 -22.05
N LEU A 288 24.18 -10.31 -20.81
CA LEU A 288 25.42 -9.69 -20.31
C LEU A 288 26.65 -10.17 -21.07
N ALA A 289 26.81 -11.49 -21.27
CA ALA A 289 27.91 -12.04 -22.03
C ALA A 289 27.96 -11.53 -23.48
N TYR A 290 26.78 -11.35 -24.12
CA TYR A 290 26.72 -10.73 -25.44
C TYR A 290 27.13 -9.25 -25.42
N SER A 291 26.81 -8.54 -24.36
CA SER A 291 27.09 -7.11 -24.20
C SER A 291 28.56 -6.77 -23.94
N GLU A 292 29.39 -7.75 -23.64
CA GLU A 292 30.85 -7.54 -23.47
C GLU A 292 31.54 -6.95 -24.70
N LYS A 293 30.89 -7.05 -25.87
CA LYS A 293 31.32 -6.42 -27.13
C LYS A 293 31.16 -4.90 -27.14
N SER A 294 30.43 -4.35 -26.16
CA SER A 294 30.06 -2.95 -26.09
C SER A 294 29.80 -2.54 -24.64
N ASP A 295 30.48 -1.53 -24.14
CA ASP A 295 30.31 -1.05 -22.75
C ASP A 295 29.03 -0.21 -22.52
N ASN A 296 28.08 -0.27 -23.43
CA ASN A 296 26.89 0.57 -23.41
C ASN A 296 25.63 -0.10 -22.81
N PHE A 297 25.72 -1.32 -22.25
CA PHE A 297 24.60 -2.05 -21.66
C PHE A 297 24.90 -2.46 -20.22
N VAL A 298 23.90 -2.28 -19.35
CA VAL A 298 23.96 -2.61 -17.93
C VAL A 298 22.65 -3.28 -17.51
N VAL A 299 22.73 -4.22 -16.59
CA VAL A 299 21.57 -4.75 -15.87
C VAL A 299 21.54 -4.14 -14.47
N LEU A 300 20.42 -3.53 -14.10
CA LEU A 300 20.14 -3.00 -12.78
C LEU A 300 19.06 -3.88 -12.12
N SER A 301 19.49 -4.89 -11.35
CA SER A 301 18.56 -5.74 -10.62
C SER A 301 18.16 -5.07 -9.31
N TYR A 302 16.88 -4.70 -9.21
CA TYR A 302 16.26 -4.09 -8.04
C TYR A 302 15.57 -5.16 -7.21
N SER A 303 16.10 -5.46 -6.02
CA SER A 303 15.53 -6.49 -5.15
C SER A 303 14.37 -5.94 -4.30
N LEU A 304 13.27 -6.71 -4.24
CA LEU A 304 12.13 -6.52 -3.34
C LEU A 304 12.24 -7.42 -2.09
N ASP A 305 13.44 -7.78 -1.70
CA ASP A 305 13.66 -8.44 -0.41
C ASP A 305 13.50 -7.44 0.75
N SER A 306 13.04 -7.94 1.89
CA SER A 306 12.97 -7.19 3.15
C SER A 306 14.10 -7.55 4.12
N LYS A 307 14.89 -8.58 3.78
CA LYS A 307 16.01 -9.07 4.59
C LYS A 307 17.28 -9.11 3.75
N GLU A 308 18.27 -8.36 4.18
CA GLU A 308 19.56 -8.26 3.50
C GLU A 308 20.29 -9.61 3.34
N PRO A 309 20.33 -10.50 4.36
CA PRO A 309 20.97 -11.80 4.23
C PRO A 309 20.36 -12.68 3.13
N ASP A 310 19.03 -12.67 2.98
CA ASP A 310 18.33 -13.49 1.97
C ASP A 310 18.69 -13.01 0.56
N TRP A 311 18.71 -11.68 0.36
CA TRP A 311 19.13 -11.04 -0.89
C TRP A 311 20.57 -11.37 -1.26
N LYS A 312 21.53 -11.13 -0.34
CA LYS A 312 22.96 -11.39 -0.55
C LYS A 312 23.25 -12.87 -0.82
N ASN A 313 22.69 -13.76 -0.02
CA ASN A 313 22.84 -15.21 -0.18
C ASN A 313 22.30 -15.70 -1.54
N CYS A 314 21.21 -15.13 -2.02
CA CYS A 314 20.65 -15.51 -3.32
C CYS A 314 21.56 -15.07 -4.48
N ILE A 315 22.14 -13.88 -4.40
CA ILE A 315 23.13 -13.39 -5.38
C ILE A 315 24.35 -14.30 -5.43
N GLU A 316 24.93 -14.60 -4.27
CA GLU A 316 26.12 -15.46 -4.15
C GLU A 316 25.85 -16.87 -4.65
N LYS A 317 24.78 -17.51 -4.17
CA LYS A 317 24.42 -18.90 -4.54
C LYS A 317 24.15 -19.08 -6.03
N ASN A 318 23.65 -18.05 -6.70
CA ASN A 318 23.35 -18.10 -8.14
C ASN A 318 24.44 -17.45 -8.99
N GLU A 319 25.57 -17.06 -8.39
CA GLU A 319 26.72 -16.44 -9.09
C GLU A 319 26.29 -15.25 -9.96
N LEU A 320 25.50 -14.33 -9.38
CA LEU A 320 24.98 -13.16 -10.09
C LEU A 320 26.01 -12.01 -10.05
N VAL A 321 27.26 -12.30 -10.38
CA VAL A 321 28.35 -11.34 -10.34
C VAL A 321 28.88 -11.08 -11.75
N HIS A 322 28.77 -9.82 -12.19
CA HIS A 322 29.33 -9.35 -13.45
C HIS A 322 29.57 -7.83 -13.36
N LYS A 323 30.59 -7.29 -14.04
CA LYS A 323 30.93 -5.86 -14.01
C LYS A 323 29.78 -4.93 -14.38
N ASN A 324 28.90 -5.39 -15.29
CA ASN A 324 27.73 -4.67 -15.78
C ASN A 324 26.41 -5.21 -15.18
N TRP A 325 26.44 -5.99 -14.11
CA TRP A 325 25.27 -6.44 -13.37
C TRP A 325 25.26 -5.79 -11.98
N LEU A 326 24.49 -4.74 -11.85
CA LEU A 326 24.39 -3.95 -10.65
C LEU A 326 23.20 -4.42 -9.82
N HIS A 327 23.40 -4.60 -8.53
CA HIS A 327 22.37 -5.05 -7.60
C HIS A 327 22.11 -3.98 -6.58
N ILE A 328 20.85 -3.55 -6.47
CA ILE A 328 20.40 -2.56 -5.47
C ILE A 328 19.14 -3.03 -4.76
N SER A 329 18.96 -2.57 -3.53
CA SER A 329 17.75 -2.74 -2.76
C SER A 329 17.58 -1.60 -1.75
N THR A 330 16.36 -1.33 -1.35
CA THR A 330 16.06 -0.52 -0.16
C THR A 330 15.61 -1.39 1.03
N LEU A 331 15.52 -2.70 0.83
CA LEU A 331 15.01 -3.69 1.80
C LEU A 331 13.59 -3.39 2.30
N LYS A 332 12.81 -2.64 1.50
CA LYS A 332 11.43 -2.26 1.81
C LYS A 332 10.38 -3.15 1.11
N GLY A 333 10.80 -4.21 0.45
CA GLY A 333 9.90 -5.11 -0.26
C GLY A 333 9.00 -4.37 -1.25
N TRP A 334 7.72 -4.69 -1.24
CA TRP A 334 6.69 -4.03 -2.04
C TRP A 334 6.47 -2.55 -1.72
N ASN A 335 6.93 -2.09 -0.54
CA ASN A 335 6.88 -0.68 -0.15
C ASN A 335 8.00 0.16 -0.74
N SER A 336 8.88 -0.43 -1.56
CA SER A 336 9.92 0.33 -2.25
C SER A 336 9.31 1.37 -3.19
N ASN A 337 9.87 2.58 -3.17
CA ASN A 337 9.42 3.65 -4.06
C ASN A 337 9.62 3.28 -5.54
N ALA A 338 10.66 2.54 -5.85
CA ALA A 338 10.95 2.07 -7.20
C ALA A 338 9.83 1.16 -7.76
N ALA A 339 9.36 0.18 -6.98
CA ALA A 339 8.26 -0.67 -7.38
C ALA A 339 6.97 0.14 -7.63
N LYS A 340 6.68 1.10 -6.74
CA LYS A 340 5.51 1.97 -6.85
C LYS A 340 5.59 2.88 -8.09
N LEU A 341 6.75 3.46 -8.39
CA LEU A 341 6.95 4.34 -9.54
C LEU A 341 6.88 3.61 -10.88
N PHE A 342 7.27 2.34 -10.93
CA PHE A 342 7.17 1.51 -12.13
C PHE A 342 5.86 0.72 -12.22
N GLY A 343 4.95 0.85 -11.25
CA GLY A 343 3.69 0.11 -11.21
C GLY A 343 3.87 -1.41 -11.12
N VAL A 344 4.91 -1.86 -10.38
CA VAL A 344 5.23 -3.28 -10.25
C VAL A 344 4.25 -3.95 -9.32
N GLU A 345 3.33 -4.74 -9.88
CA GLU A 345 2.32 -5.51 -9.12
C GLU A 345 2.73 -6.97 -8.89
N GLY A 346 3.76 -7.42 -9.60
CA GLY A 346 4.28 -8.79 -9.50
C GLY A 346 5.71 -8.89 -10.00
N VAL A 347 6.45 -9.88 -9.55
CA VAL A 347 7.81 -10.19 -10.02
C VAL A 347 7.90 -11.60 -10.60
N PRO A 348 8.74 -11.82 -11.64
CA PRO A 348 9.68 -10.89 -12.26
C PRO A 348 9.00 -9.78 -13.07
N TYR A 349 9.55 -8.57 -13.05
CA TYR A 349 9.12 -7.47 -13.91
C TYR A 349 10.35 -6.77 -14.46
N THR A 350 10.36 -6.46 -15.75
CA THR A 350 11.50 -5.79 -16.39
C THR A 350 11.09 -4.54 -17.13
N ALA A 351 11.99 -3.55 -17.15
CA ALA A 351 11.88 -2.36 -17.98
C ALA A 351 13.24 -2.12 -18.67
N LEU A 352 13.23 -1.94 -19.97
CA LEU A 352 14.42 -1.61 -20.75
C LEU A 352 14.44 -0.11 -21.02
N ILE A 353 15.49 0.56 -20.56
CA ILE A 353 15.67 2.01 -20.66
C ILE A 353 16.75 2.33 -21.67
N GLY A 354 16.53 3.32 -22.51
CA GLY A 354 17.47 3.81 -23.48
C GLY A 354 18.52 4.78 -22.89
N PRO A 355 19.58 5.10 -23.66
CA PRO A 355 20.61 6.05 -23.25
C PRO A 355 20.07 7.47 -22.97
N ASP A 356 18.93 7.80 -23.57
CA ASP A 356 18.21 9.06 -23.36
C ASP A 356 17.29 9.05 -22.12
N GLY A 357 17.33 7.96 -21.34
CA GLY A 357 16.50 7.77 -20.15
C GLY A 357 15.05 7.38 -20.43
N LYS A 358 14.67 7.16 -21.70
CA LYS A 358 13.30 6.75 -22.03
C LYS A 358 13.11 5.26 -21.99
N VAL A 359 11.90 4.83 -21.64
CA VAL A 359 11.51 3.43 -21.70
C VAL A 359 11.42 2.95 -23.13
N ILE A 360 12.10 1.86 -23.43
CA ILE A 360 12.08 1.20 -24.74
C ILE A 360 11.07 0.04 -24.76
N ALA A 361 10.98 -0.72 -23.67
CA ALA A 361 10.07 -1.86 -23.54
C ALA A 361 9.85 -2.25 -22.08
N PHE A 362 8.75 -2.91 -21.83
CA PHE A 362 8.44 -3.55 -20.54
C PHE A 362 8.31 -5.06 -20.69
N GLU A 363 8.37 -5.75 -19.55
CA GLU A 363 8.06 -7.19 -19.41
C GLU A 363 8.81 -8.11 -20.37
N LEU A 364 10.02 -7.75 -20.74
CA LEU A 364 10.90 -8.59 -21.52
C LEU A 364 11.35 -9.79 -20.68
N ARG A 365 11.19 -11.03 -21.21
CA ARG A 365 11.54 -12.27 -20.50
C ARG A 365 12.16 -13.29 -21.44
N GLY A 366 13.00 -14.18 -20.85
CA GLY A 366 13.56 -15.33 -21.54
C GLY A 366 14.29 -14.96 -22.83
N GLU A 367 14.15 -15.80 -23.85
CA GLU A 367 14.77 -15.60 -25.16
C GLU A 367 14.34 -14.30 -25.86
N ALA A 368 13.11 -13.83 -25.65
CA ALA A 368 12.62 -12.58 -26.24
C ALA A 368 13.41 -11.38 -25.71
N MET A 369 13.71 -11.36 -24.39
CA MET A 369 14.60 -10.37 -23.76
C MET A 369 15.99 -10.38 -24.40
N VAL A 370 16.61 -11.56 -24.49
CA VAL A 370 17.95 -11.70 -25.08
C VAL A 370 17.96 -11.23 -26.53
N LYS A 371 17.02 -11.65 -27.35
CA LYS A 371 16.88 -11.22 -28.75
C LYS A 371 16.72 -9.69 -28.89
N ARG A 372 15.94 -9.09 -28.00
CA ARG A 372 15.72 -7.63 -28.01
C ARG A 372 17.01 -6.88 -27.67
N ILE A 373 17.72 -7.32 -26.63
CA ILE A 373 19.00 -6.72 -26.18
C ILE A 373 20.07 -6.84 -27.26
N LYS A 374 20.21 -8.03 -27.87
CA LYS A 374 21.16 -8.25 -29.00
C LYS A 374 20.92 -7.26 -30.14
N ARG A 375 19.66 -7.09 -30.58
CA ARG A 375 19.31 -6.13 -31.65
C ARG A 375 19.69 -4.69 -31.31
N ILE A 376 19.52 -4.30 -30.05
CA ILE A 376 19.84 -2.96 -29.60
C ILE A 376 21.36 -2.73 -29.58
N ILE A 377 22.13 -3.69 -29.08
CA ILE A 377 23.59 -3.63 -29.05
C ILE A 377 24.14 -3.57 -30.47
N ASP A 378 23.64 -4.43 -31.37
CA ASP A 378 24.07 -4.45 -32.77
C ASP A 378 23.66 -3.17 -33.55
N GLY A 379 22.52 -2.59 -33.21
CA GLY A 379 22.05 -1.34 -33.81
C GLY A 379 22.78 -0.09 -33.33
N ALA A 380 23.30 -0.11 -32.11
CA ALA A 380 24.12 0.96 -31.55
C ALA A 380 25.58 0.93 -32.04
N ALA A 381 25.99 -0.18 -32.65
CA ALA A 381 27.31 -0.34 -33.23
C ALA A 381 27.38 0.16 -34.69
N LYS A 382 26.29 0.67 -35.27
CA LYS A 382 26.21 1.33 -36.58
C LYS A 382 26.07 2.83 -36.40
#